data_9c4e862361ba7e1294cb2fb0dca6f017
#
_entry.id   9c4e862361ba7e1294cb2fb0dca6f017
#
_cell.length_a   1.000
_cell.length_b   1.000
_cell.length_c   1.000
_cell.angle_alpha   90.00
_cell.angle_beta   90.00
_cell.angle_gamma   90.00
#
_symmetry.space_group_name_H-M   'P 1'
#
loop_
_entity.id
_entity.type
_entity.pdbx_description
1 polymer ?
#
loop_
_entity_poly.entity_id
_entity_poly.type
_entity_poly.pdbx_seq_one_letter_code
_entity_poly.pdbx_strand_id
1 'polypeptide(L)'
;MKIINPQNLPQTLVNLAERDEYSRGNAHRSVTQLIDPPQISLLRREHDHEIEIDIADRLWALVGTTMHSMAEKGADEEHLAEERLFTEINGWNISGAIDVQHITEKGVTVLDYKFTSVWS
;
A
#
# COMPACT_ATOMS: atom_id res chain seq x y z
N MET A 1 -16.87 1.52 2.14
CA MET A 1 -16.07 1.93 3.32
C MET A 1 -16.21 3.42 3.53
N LYS A 2 -16.45 3.84 4.75
CA LYS A 2 -16.64 5.24 5.14
C LYS A 2 -15.58 5.63 6.17
N ILE A 3 -14.92 6.77 5.96
CA ILE A 3 -14.00 7.35 6.94
C ILE A 3 -14.80 8.21 7.89
N ILE A 4 -14.65 7.97 9.19
CA ILE A 4 -15.26 8.76 10.28
C ILE A 4 -14.18 9.53 11.02
N ASN A 5 -14.56 10.65 11.62
CA ASN A 5 -13.65 11.56 12.33
C ASN A 5 -14.20 11.92 13.74
N PRO A 6 -14.26 10.93 14.65
CA PRO A 6 -14.82 11.17 15.98
C PRO A 6 -13.98 12.11 16.86
N GLN A 7 -12.66 12.20 16.60
CA GLN A 7 -11.76 13.12 17.32
C GLN A 7 -11.74 14.53 16.75
N ASN A 8 -12.52 14.81 15.71
CA ASN A 8 -12.57 16.11 15.05
C ASN A 8 -11.19 16.61 14.58
N LEU A 9 -10.42 15.72 13.96
CA LEU A 9 -9.13 16.06 13.35
C LEU A 9 -9.32 17.06 12.18
N PRO A 10 -8.30 17.84 11.82
CA PRO A 10 -8.40 18.79 10.73
C PRO A 10 -8.92 18.19 9.42
N GLN A 11 -9.82 18.91 8.75
CA GLN A 11 -10.45 18.44 7.51
C GLN A 11 -9.43 18.09 6.41
N THR A 12 -8.27 18.74 6.41
CA THR A 12 -7.19 18.42 5.46
C THR A 12 -6.66 17.00 5.60
N LEU A 13 -6.63 16.44 6.81
CA LEU A 13 -6.24 15.04 7.05
C LEU A 13 -7.33 14.07 6.58
N VAL A 14 -8.59 14.40 6.81
CA VAL A 14 -9.72 13.62 6.30
C VAL A 14 -9.67 13.56 4.77
N ASN A 15 -9.54 14.71 4.12
CA ASN A 15 -9.44 14.79 2.67
C ASN A 15 -8.25 14.00 2.11
N LEU A 16 -7.12 14.02 2.81
CA LEU A 16 -5.95 13.24 2.42
C LEU A 16 -6.24 11.74 2.51
N ALA A 17 -6.85 11.29 3.60
CA ALA A 17 -7.22 9.88 3.79
C ALA A 17 -8.24 9.38 2.76
N GLU A 18 -9.19 10.23 2.36
CA GLU A 18 -10.18 9.92 1.33
C GLU A 18 -9.57 9.84 -0.07
N ARG A 19 -8.48 10.56 -0.32
CA ARG A 19 -7.76 10.60 -1.62
C ARG A 19 -6.65 9.55 -1.73
N ASP A 20 -6.30 8.90 -0.62
CA ASP A 20 -5.26 7.87 -0.60
C ASP A 20 -5.82 6.57 -1.19
N GLU A 21 -5.83 6.48 -2.50
CA GLU A 21 -6.30 5.31 -3.23
C GLU A 21 -5.14 4.34 -3.49
N TYR A 22 -5.27 3.14 -2.93
CA TYR A 22 -4.39 2.04 -3.30
C TYR A 22 -4.68 1.58 -4.73
N SER A 23 -3.67 1.60 -5.58
CA SER A 23 -3.79 1.11 -6.95
C SER A 23 -3.02 -0.21 -7.16
N ARG A 24 -3.71 -1.21 -7.69
CA ARG A 24 -3.09 -2.44 -8.20
C ARG A 24 -2.74 -2.36 -9.69
N GLY A 25 -2.89 -1.20 -10.31
CA GLY A 25 -2.81 -1.04 -11.75
C GLY A 25 -3.92 -1.83 -12.45
N ASN A 26 -3.64 -2.39 -13.64
CA ASN A 26 -4.58 -3.18 -14.42
C ASN A 26 -4.62 -4.68 -14.04
N ALA A 27 -4.02 -5.07 -12.91
CA ALA A 27 -4.01 -6.45 -12.46
C ALA A 27 -5.37 -6.88 -11.88
N HIS A 28 -5.68 -8.16 -11.98
CA HIS A 28 -6.85 -8.77 -11.34
C HIS A 28 -6.73 -8.75 -9.81
N ARG A 29 -5.51 -8.98 -9.30
CA ARG A 29 -5.19 -9.01 -7.87
C ARG A 29 -3.81 -8.43 -7.62
N SER A 30 -3.61 -7.86 -6.44
CA SER A 30 -2.27 -7.55 -5.94
C SER A 30 -1.75 -8.69 -5.05
N VAL A 31 -0.42 -8.74 -4.89
CA VAL A 31 0.22 -9.70 -3.98
C VAL A 31 -0.32 -9.50 -2.54
N THR A 32 -0.49 -8.28 -2.08
CA THR A 32 -1.06 -7.97 -0.77
C THR A 32 -2.46 -8.56 -0.58
N GLN A 33 -3.30 -8.49 -1.62
CA GLN A 33 -4.64 -9.10 -1.58
C GLN A 33 -4.62 -10.62 -1.54
N LEU A 34 -3.57 -11.25 -2.09
CA LEU A 34 -3.43 -12.71 -2.11
C LEU A 34 -2.95 -13.28 -0.77
N ILE A 35 -2.17 -12.52 -0.02
CA ILE A 35 -1.67 -12.95 1.31
C ILE A 35 -2.69 -12.73 2.42
N ASP A 36 -3.70 -11.90 2.20
CA ASP A 36 -4.82 -11.76 3.14
C ASP A 36 -5.64 -13.06 3.23
N PRO A 37 -6.15 -13.41 4.41
CA PRO A 37 -7.06 -14.55 4.53
C PRO A 37 -8.26 -14.41 3.58
N PRO A 38 -8.53 -15.41 2.72
CA PRO A 38 -9.56 -15.29 1.68
C PRO A 38 -10.95 -14.91 2.21
N GLN A 39 -11.32 -15.43 3.39
CA GLN A 39 -12.59 -15.16 4.04
C GLN A 39 -12.70 -13.66 4.43
N ILE A 40 -11.63 -13.07 4.97
CA ILE A 40 -11.60 -11.65 5.33
C ILE A 40 -11.73 -10.79 4.09
N SER A 41 -11.00 -11.12 3.03
CA SER A 41 -11.06 -10.40 1.76
C SER A 41 -12.48 -10.45 1.14
N LEU A 42 -13.14 -11.60 1.24
CA LEU A 42 -14.52 -11.78 0.77
C LEU A 42 -15.50 -10.92 1.58
N LEU A 43 -15.45 -11.03 2.91
CA LEU A 43 -16.33 -10.29 3.81
C LEU A 43 -16.14 -8.77 3.66
N ARG A 44 -14.91 -8.29 3.56
CA ARG A 44 -14.64 -6.87 3.30
C ARG A 44 -15.29 -6.39 2.01
N ARG A 45 -15.24 -7.19 0.95
CA ARG A 45 -15.85 -6.83 -0.33
C ARG A 45 -17.38 -6.83 -0.26
N GLU A 46 -17.97 -7.80 0.42
CA GLU A 46 -19.43 -7.92 0.54
C GLU A 46 -20.04 -6.83 1.43
N HIS A 47 -19.32 -6.46 2.49
CA HIS A 47 -19.77 -5.50 3.50
C HIS A 47 -19.05 -4.14 3.43
N ASP A 48 -18.41 -3.82 2.29
CA ASP A 48 -17.64 -2.57 2.15
C ASP A 48 -18.46 -1.32 2.53
N HIS A 49 -19.73 -1.30 2.18
CA HIS A 49 -20.65 -0.20 2.48
C HIS A 49 -21.00 -0.06 3.97
N GLU A 50 -20.77 -1.10 4.77
CA GLU A 50 -21.03 -1.12 6.23
C GLU A 50 -19.77 -0.82 7.04
N ILE A 51 -18.58 -0.87 6.41
CA ILE A 51 -17.31 -0.66 7.11
C ILE A 51 -17.08 0.82 7.36
N GLU A 52 -16.91 1.18 8.64
CA GLU A 52 -16.45 2.49 9.07
C GLU A 52 -15.01 2.39 9.60
N ILE A 53 -14.16 3.32 9.21
CA ILE A 53 -12.76 3.40 9.66
C ILE A 53 -12.54 4.78 10.28
N ASP A 54 -12.01 4.80 11.50
CA ASP A 54 -11.57 6.03 12.14
C ASP A 54 -10.37 6.61 11.40
N ILE A 55 -10.43 7.91 11.10
CA ILE A 55 -9.31 8.63 10.48
C ILE A 55 -8.01 8.47 11.27
N ALA A 56 -8.08 8.38 12.60
CA ALA A 56 -6.91 8.19 13.46
C ALA A 56 -6.16 6.88 13.14
N ASP A 57 -6.89 5.81 12.81
CA ASP A 57 -6.31 4.53 12.41
C ASP A 57 -5.65 4.59 11.03
N ARG A 58 -6.10 5.51 10.17
CA ARG A 58 -5.52 5.75 8.84
C ARG A 58 -4.26 6.60 8.87
N LEU A 59 -4.02 7.39 9.91
CA LEU A 59 -2.87 8.30 9.96
C LEU A 59 -1.53 7.58 9.82
N TRP A 60 -1.35 6.43 10.46
CA TRP A 60 -0.13 5.64 10.34
C TRP A 60 0.08 5.10 8.93
N ALA A 61 -0.98 4.65 8.28
CA ALA A 61 -0.92 4.24 6.88
C ALA A 61 -0.53 5.40 5.96
N LEU A 62 -1.08 6.61 6.20
CA LEU A 62 -0.73 7.83 5.46
C LEU A 62 0.73 8.24 5.67
N VAL A 63 1.24 8.14 6.90
CA VAL A 63 2.67 8.36 7.20
C VAL A 63 3.53 7.37 6.42
N GLY A 64 3.18 6.09 6.42
CA GLY A 64 3.85 5.06 5.63
C GLY A 64 3.90 5.41 4.15
N THR A 65 2.75 5.71 3.54
CA THR A 65 2.65 6.11 2.12
C THR A 65 3.52 7.33 1.81
N THR A 66 3.52 8.33 2.71
CA THR A 66 4.34 9.54 2.55
C THR A 66 5.83 9.22 2.59
N MET A 67 6.26 8.36 3.50
CA MET A 67 7.67 7.96 3.63
C MET A 67 8.14 7.17 2.41
N HIS A 68 7.31 6.25 1.88
CA HIS A 68 7.61 5.56 0.62
C HIS A 68 7.76 6.54 -0.54
N SER A 69 6.86 7.50 -0.69
CA SER A 69 6.95 8.55 -1.70
C SER A 69 8.19 9.43 -1.55
N MET A 70 8.64 9.69 -0.33
CA MET A 70 9.90 10.42 -0.09
C MET A 70 11.13 9.56 -0.44
N ALA A 71 11.11 8.27 -0.11
CA ALA A 71 12.18 7.34 -0.44
C ALA A 71 12.34 7.18 -1.97
N GLU A 72 11.23 7.16 -2.71
CA GLU A 72 11.23 7.14 -4.18
C GLU A 72 12.04 8.31 -4.78
N LYS A 73 11.96 9.49 -4.17
CA LYS A 73 12.74 10.67 -4.60
C LYS A 73 14.25 10.52 -4.40
N GLY A 74 14.67 9.58 -3.57
CA GLY A 74 16.08 9.24 -3.36
C GLY A 74 16.62 8.20 -4.34
N ALA A 75 15.79 7.69 -5.26
CA ALA A 75 16.23 6.73 -6.27
C ALA A 75 17.26 7.34 -7.21
N ASP A 76 18.19 6.51 -7.67
CA ASP A 76 19.25 6.85 -8.62
C ASP A 76 19.33 5.78 -9.74
N GLU A 77 20.40 5.77 -10.52
CA GLU A 77 20.55 4.84 -11.65
C GLU A 77 20.67 3.37 -11.22
N GLU A 78 21.13 3.10 -9.99
CA GLU A 78 21.30 1.75 -9.44
C GLU A 78 20.09 1.32 -8.55
N HIS A 79 19.23 2.26 -8.18
CA HIS A 79 18.10 2.02 -7.28
C HIS A 79 16.77 2.36 -7.97
N LEU A 80 15.98 1.34 -8.26
CA LEU A 80 14.62 1.51 -8.76
C LEU A 80 13.66 1.46 -7.57
N ALA A 81 12.88 2.53 -7.39
CA ALA A 81 11.94 2.65 -6.29
C ALA A 81 10.49 2.54 -6.77
N GLU A 82 9.63 1.95 -5.93
CA GLU A 82 8.18 1.85 -6.11
C GLU A 82 7.76 1.25 -7.47
N GLU A 83 8.61 0.38 -8.03
CA GLU A 83 8.31 -0.25 -9.31
C GLU A 83 7.23 -1.33 -9.14
N ARG A 84 6.16 -1.20 -9.93
CA ARG A 84 5.11 -2.20 -9.97
C ARG A 84 5.42 -3.26 -11.02
N LEU A 85 5.52 -4.49 -10.55
CA LEU A 85 5.73 -5.66 -11.39
C LEU A 85 4.41 -6.41 -11.60
N PHE A 86 4.32 -7.08 -12.74
CA PHE A 86 3.15 -7.86 -13.13
C PHE A 86 3.57 -9.27 -13.53
N THR A 87 2.76 -10.25 -13.19
CA THR A 87 2.92 -11.64 -13.62
C THR A 87 1.57 -12.26 -13.88
N GLU A 88 1.57 -13.33 -14.68
CA GLU A 88 0.37 -14.14 -14.93
C GLU A 88 0.53 -15.52 -14.34
N ILE A 89 -0.44 -15.95 -13.55
CA ILE A 89 -0.50 -17.30 -12.98
C ILE A 89 -1.89 -17.87 -13.27
N ASN A 90 -1.95 -18.96 -14.03
CA ASN A 90 -3.20 -19.63 -14.39
C ASN A 90 -4.29 -18.68 -14.95
N GLY A 91 -3.90 -17.74 -15.81
CA GLY A 91 -4.79 -16.74 -16.40
C GLY A 91 -5.12 -15.55 -15.51
N TRP A 92 -4.55 -15.48 -14.30
CA TRP A 92 -4.72 -14.35 -13.39
C TRP A 92 -3.53 -13.39 -13.49
N ASN A 93 -3.81 -12.14 -13.82
CA ASN A 93 -2.83 -11.07 -13.74
C ASN A 93 -2.68 -10.61 -12.29
N ILE A 94 -1.47 -10.73 -11.77
CA ILE A 94 -1.12 -10.39 -10.40
C ILE A 94 -0.08 -9.28 -10.44
N SER A 95 -0.21 -8.29 -9.59
CA SER A 95 0.76 -7.21 -9.45
C SER A 95 1.29 -7.07 -8.04
N GLY A 96 2.51 -6.58 -7.91
CA GLY A 96 3.13 -6.19 -6.66
C GLY A 96 4.07 -5.01 -6.89
N ALA A 97 4.12 -4.08 -5.94
CA ALA A 97 5.12 -3.03 -5.92
C ALA A 97 6.28 -3.45 -5.02
N ILE A 98 7.50 -3.19 -5.49
CA ILE A 98 8.73 -3.38 -4.72
C ILE A 98 9.21 -2.00 -4.28
N ASP A 99 9.44 -1.83 -2.98
CA ASP A 99 9.84 -0.53 -2.43
C ASP A 99 11.14 -0.03 -3.06
N VAL A 100 12.18 -0.85 -3.05
CA VAL A 100 13.46 -0.54 -3.73
C VAL A 100 14.11 -1.81 -4.28
N GLN A 101 14.60 -1.73 -5.49
CA GLN A 101 15.50 -2.70 -6.11
C GLN A 101 16.87 -2.06 -6.27
N HIS A 102 17.88 -2.59 -5.60
CA HIS A 102 19.26 -2.21 -5.80
C HIS A 102 19.92 -3.14 -6.83
N ILE A 103 20.24 -2.60 -7.98
CA ILE A 103 20.77 -3.34 -9.14
C ILE A 103 22.28 -3.14 -9.23
N THR A 104 23.01 -4.25 -9.17
CA THR A 104 24.46 -4.26 -9.32
C THR A 104 24.88 -5.33 -10.34
N GLU A 105 26.15 -5.35 -10.74
CA GLU A 105 26.71 -6.41 -11.59
C GLU A 105 26.58 -7.81 -10.95
N LYS A 106 26.46 -7.89 -9.62
CA LYS A 106 26.35 -9.15 -8.88
C LYS A 106 24.90 -9.66 -8.77
N GLY A 107 23.92 -8.84 -9.13
CA GLY A 107 22.50 -9.19 -9.06
C GLY A 107 21.63 -8.05 -8.52
N VAL A 108 20.40 -8.40 -8.14
CA VAL A 108 19.39 -7.49 -7.62
C VAL A 108 19.14 -7.79 -6.14
N THR A 109 19.25 -6.76 -5.31
CA THR A 109 18.83 -6.83 -3.91
C THR A 109 17.50 -6.12 -3.75
N VAL A 110 16.51 -6.80 -3.18
CA VAL A 110 15.20 -6.23 -2.87
C VAL A 110 15.23 -5.70 -1.44
N LEU A 111 14.83 -4.44 -1.27
CA LEU A 111 14.68 -3.78 0.02
C LEU A 111 13.23 -3.42 0.24
N ASP A 112 12.76 -3.63 1.46
CA ASP A 112 11.40 -3.29 1.89
C ASP A 112 11.49 -2.37 3.10
N TYR A 113 10.81 -1.21 3.04
CA TYR A 113 10.79 -0.24 4.12
C TYR A 113 9.56 -0.45 5.02
N LYS A 114 9.79 -0.60 6.32
CA LYS A 114 8.73 -0.68 7.33
C LYS A 114 8.81 0.52 8.27
N PHE A 115 7.76 1.34 8.23
CA PHE A 115 7.59 2.47 9.13
C PHE A 115 6.58 2.08 10.20
N THR A 116 7.08 1.72 11.35
CA THR A 116 6.27 1.23 12.48
C THR A 116 6.82 1.74 13.79
N SER A 117 6.01 1.67 14.84
CA SER A 117 6.50 2.00 16.18
C SER A 117 7.45 0.91 16.68
N VAL A 118 8.38 1.29 17.55
CA VAL A 118 9.35 0.36 18.17
C VAL A 118 8.66 -0.73 19.01
N TRP A 119 7.40 -0.49 19.37
CA TRP A 119 6.61 -1.34 20.26
C TRP A 119 5.51 -2.14 19.56
N SER A 120 5.52 -2.17 18.25
CA SER A 120 4.53 -2.94 17.44
C SER A 120 5.00 -4.38 17.18
#